data_163b36e75d2bf93776cfc4a4b772ed8d
#
_entry.id   163b36e75d2bf93776cfc4a4b772ed8d
#
_cell.length_a   1.000
_cell.length_b   1.000
_cell.length_c   1.000
_cell.angle_alpha   90.00
_cell.angle_beta   90.00
_cell.angle_gamma   90.00
#
_symmetry.space_group_name_H-M   'P 1'
#
loop_
_entity.id
_entity.type
_entity.pdbx_description
1 polymer ?
#
loop_
_entity_poly.entity_id
_entity_poly.type
_entity_poly.pdbx_seq_one_letter_code
_entity_poly.pdbx_strand_id
1 'polypeptide(L)'
;MAKNKTRIADATRCLMCYQPICDIACQKKVFPAGIIHALHLKNEAGAYLRSAENVSCLHCDDAKCEKACARGRVDSPIRIQEICRYVSQMKNILRESTQAELSVNFCGIRCENLFFLASSPVASSFEMCCHAFDAGWAGVSYKTISFYQSREVSPRFDALPGEHPFSFCGFKNLEQLSPQSAEENFEISRRLKERFPEKVIIASIMGRNCDEWTVLARMAEEAGADLIECNFSCPQMAKQGLGSDIGQDQDLIALYTRATRKGSRLPIIAKMTP
;
A
#
# COMPACT_ATOMS: atom_id res chain seq x y z
N MET A 1 -14.98 -16.87 30.38
CA MET A 1 -13.71 -16.15 30.19
C MET A 1 -12.51 -17.10 29.92
N ALA A 2 -12.25 -18.14 30.73
CA ALA A 2 -11.10 -19.05 30.52
C ALA A 2 -11.08 -19.76 29.14
N LYS A 3 -12.20 -20.32 28.67
CA LYS A 3 -12.30 -21.01 27.37
C LYS A 3 -12.01 -20.09 26.16
N ASN A 4 -12.31 -18.79 26.24
CA ASN A 4 -12.03 -17.83 25.15
C ASN A 4 -10.55 -17.53 25.03
N LYS A 5 -9.84 -17.36 26.16
CA LYS A 5 -8.38 -17.19 26.17
C LYS A 5 -7.66 -18.39 25.54
N THR A 6 -8.17 -19.60 25.75
CA THR A 6 -7.59 -20.84 25.20
C THR A 6 -7.73 -20.91 23.68
N ARG A 7 -8.84 -20.41 23.09
CA ARG A 7 -9.07 -20.40 21.63
C ARG A 7 -8.18 -19.39 20.91
N ILE A 8 -8.06 -18.19 21.46
CA ILE A 8 -7.17 -17.14 20.92
C ILE A 8 -5.71 -17.63 21.05
N ALA A 9 -5.33 -18.23 22.20
CA ALA A 9 -4.02 -18.81 22.38
C ALA A 9 -3.72 -19.94 21.39
N ASP A 10 -4.71 -20.73 20.99
CA ASP A 10 -4.51 -21.75 19.96
C ASP A 10 -4.29 -21.15 18.58
N ALA A 11 -5.00 -20.07 18.22
CA ALA A 11 -4.78 -19.34 16.98
C ALA A 11 -3.35 -18.76 16.87
N THR A 12 -2.74 -18.34 17.99
CA THR A 12 -1.36 -17.81 18.00
C THR A 12 -0.30 -18.87 17.69
N ARG A 13 -0.63 -20.16 17.75
CA ARG A 13 0.25 -21.25 17.34
C ARG A 13 0.30 -21.46 15.81
N CYS A 14 -0.53 -20.76 15.04
CA CYS A 14 -0.57 -20.90 13.60
C CYS A 14 0.79 -20.56 12.95
N LEU A 15 1.21 -21.40 11.99
CA LEU A 15 2.48 -21.23 11.27
C LEU A 15 2.40 -20.16 10.17
N MET A 16 1.27 -19.50 9.98
CA MET A 16 1.07 -18.46 8.96
C MET A 16 1.48 -18.89 7.54
N CYS A 17 1.11 -20.12 7.15
CA CYS A 17 1.55 -20.74 5.89
C CYS A 17 1.20 -19.87 4.68
N TYR A 18 2.17 -19.67 3.76
CA TYR A 18 1.96 -18.93 2.52
C TYR A 18 0.92 -19.62 1.61
N GLN A 19 0.97 -20.96 1.53
CA GLN A 19 -0.06 -21.77 0.88
C GLN A 19 -0.74 -22.64 1.96
N PRO A 20 -1.83 -22.15 2.58
CA PRO A 20 -2.42 -22.80 3.71
C PRO A 20 -3.17 -24.08 3.30
N ILE A 21 -2.61 -25.23 3.65
CA ILE A 21 -3.18 -26.55 3.37
C ILE A 21 -4.59 -26.69 3.98
N CYS A 22 -4.85 -25.99 5.09
CA CYS A 22 -6.18 -25.98 5.71
C CYS A 22 -7.26 -25.34 4.81
N ASP A 23 -6.94 -24.33 4.01
CA ASP A 23 -7.86 -23.76 3.04
C ASP A 23 -8.11 -24.72 1.89
N ILE A 24 -7.04 -25.35 1.37
CA ILE A 24 -7.12 -26.36 0.30
C ILE A 24 -7.97 -27.55 0.72
N ALA A 25 -7.81 -28.02 1.96
CA ALA A 25 -8.55 -29.15 2.51
C ALA A 25 -10.00 -28.81 2.91
N CYS A 26 -10.38 -27.54 2.96
CA CYS A 26 -11.72 -27.09 3.34
C CYS A 26 -12.72 -27.30 2.22
N GLN A 27 -13.50 -28.40 2.30
CA GLN A 27 -14.55 -28.71 1.31
C GLN A 27 -15.69 -27.66 1.27
N LYS A 28 -15.88 -26.91 2.35
CA LYS A 28 -16.90 -25.84 2.44
C LYS A 28 -16.38 -24.50 1.91
N LYS A 29 -15.13 -24.42 1.48
CA LYS A 29 -14.47 -23.21 0.94
C LYS A 29 -14.57 -21.99 1.85
N VAL A 30 -14.48 -22.20 3.16
CA VAL A 30 -14.57 -21.16 4.19
C VAL A 30 -13.28 -20.34 4.33
N PHE A 31 -12.19 -20.82 3.75
CA PHE A 31 -10.86 -20.20 3.86
C PHE A 31 -10.44 -19.95 5.32
N PRO A 32 -10.36 -21.00 6.16
CA PRO A 32 -10.14 -20.86 7.60
C PRO A 32 -8.81 -20.20 7.94
N ALA A 33 -7.79 -20.27 7.09
CA ALA A 33 -6.52 -19.60 7.33
C ALA A 33 -6.70 -18.09 7.54
N GLY A 34 -7.51 -17.42 6.72
CA GLY A 34 -7.75 -15.99 6.86
C GLY A 34 -8.38 -15.60 8.19
N ILE A 35 -9.25 -16.45 8.74
CA ILE A 35 -9.85 -16.26 10.08
C ILE A 35 -8.79 -16.46 11.17
N ILE A 36 -7.99 -17.54 11.09
CA ILE A 36 -6.95 -17.84 12.07
C ILE A 36 -5.84 -16.79 12.05
N HIS A 37 -5.41 -16.35 10.87
CA HIS A 37 -4.39 -15.31 10.70
C HIS A 37 -4.85 -13.98 11.32
N ALA A 38 -6.10 -13.59 11.12
CA ALA A 38 -6.65 -12.39 11.74
C ALA A 38 -6.61 -12.46 13.27
N LEU A 39 -7.01 -13.61 13.87
CA LEU A 39 -6.91 -13.81 15.32
C LEU A 39 -5.47 -13.86 15.81
N HIS A 40 -4.55 -14.50 15.07
CA HIS A 40 -3.12 -14.52 15.38
C HIS A 40 -2.57 -13.08 15.50
N LEU A 41 -3.01 -12.19 14.62
CA LEU A 41 -2.65 -10.77 14.59
C LEU A 41 -3.52 -9.91 15.54
N LYS A 42 -4.32 -10.52 16.42
CA LYS A 42 -5.22 -9.85 17.36
C LYS A 42 -6.29 -8.97 16.69
N ASN A 43 -6.61 -9.26 15.44
CA ASN A 43 -7.67 -8.59 14.67
C ASN A 43 -8.97 -9.40 14.76
N GLU A 44 -9.66 -9.32 15.89
CA GLU A 44 -10.92 -10.07 16.13
C GLU A 44 -12.03 -9.60 15.21
N ALA A 45 -12.13 -8.31 14.91
CA ALA A 45 -13.10 -7.75 13.97
C ALA A 45 -12.88 -8.29 12.55
N GLY A 46 -11.65 -8.33 12.08
CA GLY A 46 -11.30 -8.92 10.78
C GLY A 46 -11.54 -10.42 10.71
N ALA A 47 -11.35 -11.15 11.81
CA ALA A 47 -11.71 -12.56 11.91
C ALA A 47 -13.23 -12.76 11.80
N TYR A 48 -14.00 -11.96 12.53
CA TYR A 48 -15.47 -12.01 12.48
C TYR A 48 -16.01 -11.71 11.08
N LEU A 49 -15.55 -10.65 10.43
CA LEU A 49 -15.99 -10.31 9.07
C LEU A 49 -15.73 -11.44 8.08
N ARG A 50 -14.57 -12.10 8.16
CA ARG A 50 -14.26 -13.28 7.32
C ARG A 50 -15.11 -14.49 7.65
N SER A 51 -15.62 -14.61 8.89
CA SER A 51 -16.46 -15.73 9.32
C SER A 51 -17.96 -15.49 9.07
N ALA A 52 -18.40 -14.23 9.03
CA ALA A 52 -19.82 -13.85 8.95
C ALA A 52 -20.50 -14.33 7.67
N GLU A 53 -19.73 -14.43 6.56
CA GLU A 53 -20.21 -14.95 5.28
C GLU A 53 -20.27 -16.49 5.25
N ASN A 54 -19.76 -17.20 6.26
CA ASN A 54 -19.49 -18.62 6.23
C ASN A 54 -20.07 -19.38 7.41
N VAL A 55 -21.41 -19.47 7.48
CA VAL A 55 -22.15 -20.30 8.49
C VAL A 55 -21.82 -21.79 8.37
N SER A 56 -21.17 -22.20 7.27
CA SER A 56 -20.87 -23.61 6.96
C SER A 56 -19.95 -24.29 7.98
N CYS A 57 -19.09 -23.55 8.68
CA CYS A 57 -18.24 -24.09 9.76
C CYS A 57 -19.05 -24.53 10.98
N LEU A 58 -20.22 -23.95 11.24
CA LEU A 58 -21.09 -24.31 12.36
C LEU A 58 -21.61 -25.75 12.26
N HIS A 59 -21.80 -26.21 11.02
CA HIS A 59 -22.38 -27.53 10.70
C HIS A 59 -21.37 -28.44 9.99
N CYS A 60 -20.07 -28.21 10.18
CA CYS A 60 -19.02 -29.04 9.60
C CYS A 60 -18.64 -30.15 10.57
N ASP A 61 -18.84 -31.41 10.19
CA ASP A 61 -18.48 -32.56 11.01
C ASP A 61 -17.14 -33.21 10.58
N ASP A 62 -16.67 -32.90 9.36
CA ASP A 62 -15.48 -33.56 8.80
C ASP A 62 -14.15 -33.06 9.35
N ALA A 63 -14.05 -31.80 9.74
CA ALA A 63 -12.84 -31.12 10.25
C ALA A 63 -11.58 -31.40 9.40
N LYS A 64 -11.72 -31.54 8.06
CA LYS A 64 -10.59 -31.86 7.16
C LYS A 64 -9.49 -30.80 7.21
N CYS A 65 -9.85 -29.53 7.42
CA CYS A 65 -8.90 -28.45 7.63
C CYS A 65 -8.00 -28.64 8.85
N GLU A 66 -8.55 -29.17 9.97
CA GLU A 66 -7.75 -29.48 11.16
C GLU A 66 -6.81 -30.67 10.91
N LYS A 67 -7.35 -31.73 10.30
CA LYS A 67 -6.57 -32.94 9.99
C LYS A 67 -5.42 -32.63 9.04
N ALA A 68 -5.59 -31.67 8.14
CA ALA A 68 -4.57 -31.24 7.18
C ALA A 68 -3.62 -30.17 7.76
N CYS A 69 -3.89 -29.61 8.93
CA CYS A 69 -3.11 -28.50 9.48
C CYS A 69 -1.63 -28.84 9.62
N ALA A 70 -0.75 -28.05 8.98
CA ALA A 70 0.70 -28.26 9.02
C ALA A 70 1.28 -28.20 10.43
N ARG A 71 0.64 -27.48 11.36
CA ARG A 71 1.03 -27.44 12.76
C ARG A 71 1.02 -28.84 13.42
N GLY A 72 0.14 -29.72 12.96
CA GLY A 72 0.07 -31.10 13.43
C GLY A 72 1.35 -31.93 13.25
N ARG A 73 2.27 -31.47 12.37
CA ARG A 73 3.61 -32.09 12.20
C ARG A 73 4.64 -31.64 13.24
N VAL A 74 4.32 -30.55 13.96
CA VAL A 74 5.23 -29.96 14.98
C VAL A 74 4.83 -30.41 16.36
N ASP A 75 3.55 -30.26 16.71
CA ASP A 75 3.01 -30.68 18.01
C ASP A 75 1.56 -31.21 17.89
N SER A 76 0.58 -30.31 17.70
CA SER A 76 -0.82 -30.67 17.49
C SER A 76 -1.48 -29.68 16.54
N PRO A 77 -2.44 -30.11 15.71
CA PRO A 77 -3.12 -29.19 14.78
C PRO A 77 -3.85 -28.09 15.53
N ILE A 78 -4.04 -26.95 14.86
CA ILE A 78 -4.88 -25.86 15.35
C ILE A 78 -6.34 -26.35 15.34
N ARG A 79 -7.08 -26.10 16.41
CA ARG A 79 -8.52 -26.43 16.53
C ARG A 79 -9.36 -25.45 15.71
N ILE A 80 -9.20 -25.51 14.38
CA ILE A 80 -9.74 -24.57 13.41
C ILE A 80 -11.28 -24.48 13.53
N GLN A 81 -11.95 -25.62 13.62
CA GLN A 81 -13.41 -25.70 13.69
C GLN A 81 -13.95 -25.01 14.96
N GLU A 82 -13.32 -25.26 16.11
CA GLU A 82 -13.71 -24.61 17.36
C GLU A 82 -13.50 -23.10 17.32
N ILE A 83 -12.38 -22.65 16.73
CA ILE A 83 -12.07 -21.23 16.57
C ILE A 83 -13.07 -20.56 15.62
N CYS A 84 -13.35 -21.16 14.47
CA CYS A 84 -14.31 -20.60 13.50
C CYS A 84 -15.72 -20.51 14.11
N ARG A 85 -16.16 -21.51 14.87
CA ARG A 85 -17.45 -21.46 15.60
C ARG A 85 -17.47 -20.35 16.65
N TYR A 86 -16.38 -20.17 17.37
CA TYR A 86 -16.25 -19.09 18.35
C TYR A 86 -16.34 -17.72 17.70
N VAL A 87 -15.60 -17.50 16.62
CA VAL A 87 -15.55 -16.22 15.92
C VAL A 87 -16.90 -15.87 15.31
N SER A 88 -17.63 -16.82 14.72
CA SER A 88 -18.96 -16.58 14.14
C SER A 88 -20.01 -16.14 15.17
N GLN A 89 -19.75 -16.37 16.46
CA GLN A 89 -20.63 -15.96 17.57
C GLN A 89 -20.30 -14.57 18.14
N MET A 90 -19.22 -13.91 17.67
CA MET A 90 -18.75 -12.61 18.16
C MET A 90 -19.58 -11.42 17.64
N LYS A 91 -20.93 -11.48 17.72
CA LYS A 91 -21.85 -10.49 17.12
C LYS A 91 -21.65 -9.03 17.57
N ASN A 92 -21.08 -8.82 18.76
CA ASN A 92 -20.96 -7.46 19.34
C ASN A 92 -19.63 -6.76 18.99
N ILE A 93 -18.68 -7.49 18.41
CA ILE A 93 -17.32 -6.97 18.19
C ILE A 93 -17.28 -5.85 17.14
N LEU A 94 -18.24 -5.85 16.19
CA LEU A 94 -18.33 -4.79 15.18
C LEU A 94 -18.89 -3.48 15.76
N ARG A 95 -19.65 -3.52 16.85
CA ARG A 95 -20.19 -2.30 17.47
C ARG A 95 -19.12 -1.48 18.19
N GLU A 96 -18.08 -2.13 18.70
CA GLU A 96 -16.96 -1.48 19.36
C GLU A 96 -15.87 -1.06 18.36
N SER A 97 -15.76 -1.74 17.21
CA SER A 97 -14.71 -1.49 16.21
C SER A 97 -15.11 -0.50 15.10
N THR A 98 -16.36 -0.05 15.04
CA THR A 98 -16.88 0.80 13.95
C THR A 98 -16.44 2.26 14.00
N GLN A 99 -15.62 2.65 14.97
CA GLN A 99 -15.08 4.00 15.08
C GLN A 99 -13.57 4.00 15.45
N ALA A 100 -12.79 3.15 14.78
CA ALA A 100 -11.35 3.29 14.89
C ALA A 100 -10.95 4.66 14.31
N GLU A 101 -10.40 5.55 15.15
CA GLU A 101 -9.81 6.80 14.72
C GLU A 101 -8.53 6.45 13.92
N LEU A 102 -8.59 6.62 12.61
CA LEU A 102 -7.48 6.34 11.70
C LEU A 102 -6.68 7.59 11.36
N SER A 103 -7.10 8.76 11.86
CA SER A 103 -6.41 10.00 11.57
C SER A 103 -5.00 10.00 12.17
N VAL A 104 -4.07 10.60 11.42
CA VAL A 104 -2.67 10.73 11.83
C VAL A 104 -2.19 12.14 11.55
N ASN A 105 -1.18 12.58 12.29
CA ASN A 105 -0.43 13.76 11.94
C ASN A 105 0.83 13.34 11.19
N PHE A 106 0.93 13.73 9.93
CA PHE A 106 2.07 13.42 9.08
C PHE A 106 2.78 14.73 8.69
N CYS A 107 4.00 14.92 9.17
CA CYS A 107 4.79 16.14 8.95
C CYS A 107 4.08 17.45 9.36
N GLY A 108 3.24 17.41 10.38
CA GLY A 108 2.44 18.56 10.84
C GLY A 108 1.08 18.71 10.14
N ILE A 109 0.76 17.86 9.19
CA ILE A 109 -0.49 17.87 8.44
C ILE A 109 -1.42 16.78 8.99
N ARG A 110 -2.65 17.15 9.32
CA ARG A 110 -3.67 16.18 9.75
C ARG A 110 -4.20 15.42 8.52
N CYS A 111 -4.06 14.11 8.55
CA CYS A 111 -4.58 13.20 7.53
C CYS A 111 -5.75 12.40 8.12
N GLU A 112 -6.81 12.21 7.36
CA GLU A 112 -8.00 11.46 7.81
C GLU A 112 -7.72 9.98 8.10
N ASN A 113 -6.68 9.43 7.45
CA ASN A 113 -6.15 8.09 7.70
C ASN A 113 -4.71 8.00 7.19
N LEU A 114 -4.09 6.82 7.33
CA LEU A 114 -2.69 6.58 6.98
C LEU A 114 -2.47 6.02 5.56
N PHE A 115 -3.53 5.96 4.74
CA PHE A 115 -3.44 5.37 3.40
C PHE A 115 -3.24 6.44 2.33
N PHE A 116 -2.09 6.38 1.68
CA PHE A 116 -1.69 7.27 0.58
C PHE A 116 -1.43 6.48 -0.68
N LEU A 117 -1.91 6.99 -1.81
CA LEU A 117 -1.56 6.46 -3.12
C LEU A 117 -0.10 6.84 -3.42
N ALA A 118 0.73 5.85 -3.70
CA ALA A 118 2.14 6.09 -4.04
C ALA A 118 2.26 6.68 -5.45
N SER A 119 3.37 7.41 -5.69
CA SER A 119 3.72 7.91 -7.03
C SER A 119 3.87 6.74 -8.01
N SER A 120 2.88 6.59 -8.89
CA SER A 120 2.68 5.42 -9.75
C SER A 120 1.74 5.75 -10.91
N PRO A 121 1.51 4.85 -11.88
CA PRO A 121 0.53 5.05 -12.95
C PRO A 121 -0.86 5.43 -12.49
N VAL A 122 -1.33 4.85 -11.39
CA VAL A 122 -2.67 5.14 -10.83
C VAL A 122 -2.78 6.48 -10.12
N ALA A 123 -1.66 7.21 -9.99
CA ALA A 123 -1.58 8.55 -9.42
C ALA A 123 -1.14 9.59 -10.48
N SER A 124 -1.47 9.39 -11.75
CA SER A 124 -0.94 10.19 -12.87
C SER A 124 -1.99 11.03 -13.62
N SER A 125 -3.27 10.98 -13.24
CA SER A 125 -4.31 11.81 -13.82
C SER A 125 -5.27 12.36 -12.77
N PHE A 126 -5.97 13.42 -13.13
CA PHE A 126 -7.00 14.03 -12.28
C PHE A 126 -8.07 13.01 -11.90
N GLU A 127 -8.58 12.26 -12.88
CA GLU A 127 -9.68 11.30 -12.70
C GLU A 127 -9.28 10.15 -11.79
N MET A 128 -8.08 9.59 -11.96
CA MET A 128 -7.58 8.50 -11.10
C MET A 128 -7.42 8.95 -9.65
N CYS A 129 -6.87 10.15 -9.43
CA CYS A 129 -6.75 10.71 -8.08
C CYS A 129 -8.12 10.99 -7.47
N CYS A 130 -9.10 11.50 -8.24
CA CYS A 130 -10.47 11.70 -7.76
C CYS A 130 -11.09 10.37 -7.30
N HIS A 131 -10.98 9.31 -8.10
CA HIS A 131 -11.50 8.00 -7.73
C HIS A 131 -10.86 7.46 -6.43
N ALA A 132 -9.55 7.68 -6.24
CA ALA A 132 -8.88 7.29 -5.00
C ALA A 132 -9.42 8.09 -3.80
N PHE A 133 -9.61 9.39 -3.93
CA PHE A 133 -10.14 10.23 -2.87
C PHE A 133 -11.59 9.88 -2.53
N ASP A 134 -12.42 9.65 -3.55
CA ASP A 134 -13.81 9.19 -3.38
C ASP A 134 -13.88 7.81 -2.71
N ALA A 135 -12.87 6.96 -2.92
CA ALA A 135 -12.72 5.65 -2.25
C ALA A 135 -12.16 5.73 -0.83
N GLY A 136 -11.85 6.94 -0.32
CA GLY A 136 -11.42 7.16 1.07
C GLY A 136 -9.91 7.20 1.29
N TRP A 137 -9.08 7.31 0.24
CA TRP A 137 -7.65 7.55 0.41
C TRP A 137 -7.39 8.95 0.98
N ALA A 138 -6.52 9.06 2.00
CA ALA A 138 -6.22 10.32 2.66
C ALA A 138 -5.40 11.28 1.79
N GLY A 139 -4.64 10.76 0.87
CA GLY A 139 -3.79 11.56 0.01
C GLY A 139 -3.16 10.79 -1.13
N VAL A 140 -2.41 11.49 -1.93
CA VAL A 140 -1.71 10.96 -3.09
C VAL A 140 -0.29 11.54 -3.17
N SER A 141 0.72 10.70 -3.41
CA SER A 141 1.96 11.14 -4.02
C SER A 141 1.78 11.09 -5.53
N TYR A 142 1.65 12.26 -6.15
CA TYR A 142 1.37 12.38 -7.58
C TYR A 142 2.54 11.80 -8.41
N LYS A 143 2.24 11.32 -9.63
CA LYS A 143 3.26 10.79 -10.55
C LYS A 143 4.40 11.79 -10.72
N THR A 144 5.65 11.32 -10.59
CA THR A 144 6.83 12.17 -10.54
C THR A 144 6.92 13.16 -11.70
N ILE A 145 7.02 14.43 -11.36
CA ILE A 145 7.05 15.58 -12.24
C ILE A 145 8.50 16.00 -12.49
N SER A 146 8.85 16.30 -13.73
CA SER A 146 10.19 16.76 -14.12
C SER A 146 10.10 17.65 -15.34
N PHE A 147 11.07 18.52 -15.54
CA PHE A 147 11.28 19.19 -16.84
C PHE A 147 11.87 18.24 -17.88
N TYR A 148 12.47 17.13 -17.45
CA TYR A 148 12.93 16.08 -18.34
C TYR A 148 11.75 15.21 -18.78
N GLN A 149 11.45 15.22 -20.07
CA GLN A 149 10.46 14.31 -20.65
C GLN A 149 11.18 13.01 -21.06
N SER A 150 10.79 11.92 -20.41
CA SER A 150 11.31 10.60 -20.76
C SER A 150 10.66 10.11 -22.06
N ARG A 151 11.46 9.46 -22.92
CA ARG A 151 10.88 8.63 -23.98
C ARG A 151 10.39 7.33 -23.35
N GLU A 152 9.09 7.18 -23.28
CA GLU A 152 8.54 5.93 -22.79
C GLU A 152 8.82 4.79 -23.73
N VAL A 153 9.18 3.66 -23.16
CA VAL A 153 9.33 2.40 -23.90
C VAL A 153 7.96 1.74 -24.10
N SER A 154 7.83 1.01 -25.18
CA SER A 154 6.63 0.21 -25.45
C SER A 154 7.05 -1.24 -25.69
N PRO A 155 6.40 -2.21 -25.02
CA PRO A 155 5.35 -2.05 -24.01
C PRO A 155 5.88 -1.47 -22.68
N ARG A 156 5.00 -0.81 -21.92
CA ARG A 156 5.33 -0.26 -20.58
C ARG A 156 5.51 -1.35 -19.52
N PHE A 157 5.01 -2.54 -19.80
CA PHE A 157 5.04 -3.68 -18.90
C PHE A 157 5.72 -4.84 -19.61
N ASP A 158 6.49 -5.60 -18.84
CA ASP A 158 7.13 -6.81 -19.30
C ASP A 158 6.88 -7.92 -18.28
N ALA A 159 6.80 -9.16 -18.77
CA ALA A 159 6.57 -10.33 -17.95
C ALA A 159 7.51 -11.46 -18.34
N LEU A 160 8.15 -12.07 -17.36
CA LEU A 160 8.91 -13.30 -17.53
C LEU A 160 7.93 -14.47 -17.61
N PRO A 161 7.94 -15.25 -18.70
CA PRO A 161 7.09 -16.43 -18.83
C PRO A 161 7.43 -17.45 -17.75
N GLY A 162 6.40 -18.11 -17.23
CA GLY A 162 6.53 -19.25 -16.34
C GLY A 162 6.63 -20.58 -17.10
N GLU A 163 6.68 -21.68 -16.35
CA GLU A 163 6.81 -23.03 -16.91
C GLU A 163 5.57 -23.52 -17.66
N HIS A 164 4.40 -22.93 -17.42
CA HIS A 164 3.15 -23.31 -18.04
C HIS A 164 2.62 -22.22 -19.00
N PRO A 165 1.89 -22.58 -20.05
CA PRO A 165 1.22 -21.62 -20.92
C PRO A 165 0.35 -20.66 -20.09
N PHE A 166 0.42 -19.35 -20.40
CA PHE A 166 -0.30 -18.27 -19.70
C PHE A 166 0.13 -18.02 -18.24
N SER A 167 1.19 -18.68 -17.75
CA SER A 167 1.80 -18.34 -16.46
C SER A 167 3.00 -17.41 -16.64
N PHE A 168 3.26 -16.58 -15.63
CA PHE A 168 4.48 -15.79 -15.56
C PHE A 168 5.09 -15.92 -14.16
N CYS A 169 6.41 -15.85 -14.07
CA CYS A 169 7.14 -15.90 -12.79
C CYS A 169 7.68 -14.55 -12.36
N GLY A 170 7.64 -13.54 -13.23
CA GLY A 170 8.05 -12.18 -12.93
C GLY A 170 7.28 -11.16 -13.75
N PHE A 171 7.14 -9.96 -13.18
CA PHE A 171 6.49 -8.83 -13.81
C PHE A 171 7.29 -7.56 -13.56
N LYS A 172 7.50 -6.75 -14.60
CA LYS A 172 8.26 -5.50 -14.53
C LYS A 172 7.46 -4.36 -15.15
N ASN A 173 7.35 -3.27 -14.41
CA ASN A 173 6.87 -2.00 -14.94
C ASN A 173 8.08 -1.18 -15.43
N LEU A 174 8.04 -0.73 -16.68
CA LEU A 174 9.08 0.06 -17.34
C LEU A 174 8.74 1.56 -17.42
N GLU A 175 7.65 1.96 -16.79
CA GLU A 175 7.21 3.34 -16.78
C GLU A 175 8.17 4.24 -15.98
N GLN A 176 8.43 5.43 -16.50
CA GLN A 176 9.37 6.38 -15.90
C GLN A 176 8.63 7.53 -15.19
N LEU A 177 8.67 8.73 -15.76
CA LEU A 177 8.10 9.96 -15.20
C LEU A 177 6.71 10.22 -15.76
N SER A 178 6.06 11.31 -15.32
CA SER A 178 4.85 11.79 -15.98
C SER A 178 5.15 12.17 -17.44
N PRO A 179 4.31 11.75 -18.39
CA PRO A 179 4.47 12.14 -19.79
C PRO A 179 4.04 13.58 -20.07
N GLN A 180 3.34 14.21 -19.15
CA GLN A 180 2.85 15.60 -19.26
C GLN A 180 3.95 16.58 -18.86
N SER A 181 3.83 17.85 -19.30
CA SER A 181 4.71 18.92 -18.86
C SER A 181 4.60 19.18 -17.35
N ALA A 182 5.59 19.85 -16.77
CA ALA A 182 5.55 20.22 -15.36
C ALA A 182 4.35 21.14 -15.08
N GLU A 183 4.07 22.07 -15.95
CA GLU A 183 2.97 23.02 -15.86
C GLU A 183 1.61 22.33 -15.86
N GLU A 184 1.39 21.39 -16.77
CA GLU A 184 0.15 20.60 -16.83
C GLU A 184 -0.05 19.75 -15.57
N ASN A 185 1.00 19.12 -15.06
CA ASN A 185 0.94 18.31 -13.83
C ASN A 185 0.63 19.19 -12.60
N PHE A 186 1.22 20.35 -12.47
CA PHE A 186 0.94 21.27 -11.36
C PHE A 186 -0.46 21.89 -11.47
N GLU A 187 -0.98 22.10 -12.69
CA GLU A 187 -2.36 22.48 -12.87
C GLU A 187 -3.34 21.40 -12.40
N ILE A 188 -3.04 20.12 -12.68
CA ILE A 188 -3.82 18.99 -12.15
C ILE A 188 -3.77 18.99 -10.61
N SER A 189 -2.61 19.21 -10.01
CA SER A 189 -2.46 19.29 -8.55
C SER A 189 -3.31 20.41 -7.95
N ARG A 190 -3.34 21.59 -8.58
CA ARG A 190 -4.19 22.73 -8.15
C ARG A 190 -5.68 22.37 -8.20
N ARG A 191 -6.14 21.80 -9.29
CA ARG A 191 -7.54 21.36 -9.47
C ARG A 191 -7.93 20.28 -8.45
N LEU A 192 -7.02 19.36 -8.13
CA LEU A 192 -7.25 18.36 -7.09
C LEU A 192 -7.41 19.01 -5.72
N LYS A 193 -6.56 19.98 -5.38
CA LYS A 193 -6.64 20.68 -4.09
C LYS A 193 -7.90 21.57 -3.99
N GLU A 194 -8.33 22.20 -5.08
CA GLU A 194 -9.58 22.94 -5.14
C GLU A 194 -10.80 22.06 -4.90
N ARG A 195 -10.82 20.87 -5.51
CA ARG A 195 -11.94 19.93 -5.38
C ARG A 195 -11.94 19.17 -4.05
N PHE A 196 -10.78 18.86 -3.50
CA PHE A 196 -10.58 18.05 -2.30
C PHE A 196 -9.63 18.76 -1.33
N PRO A 197 -10.04 19.87 -0.70
CA PRO A 197 -9.15 20.67 0.15
C PRO A 197 -8.62 19.90 1.37
N GLU A 198 -9.36 18.90 1.84
CA GLU A 198 -8.99 18.06 3.00
C GLU A 198 -7.97 16.97 2.66
N LYS A 199 -7.83 16.63 1.36
CA LYS A 199 -6.93 15.56 0.93
C LYS A 199 -5.51 16.08 0.80
N VAL A 200 -4.54 15.22 1.12
CA VAL A 200 -3.13 15.57 1.09
C VAL A 200 -2.54 15.29 -0.29
N ILE A 201 -1.94 16.31 -0.88
CA ILE A 201 -1.24 16.20 -2.17
C ILE A 201 0.25 16.32 -1.94
N ILE A 202 0.97 15.24 -2.24
CA ILE A 202 2.43 15.17 -2.21
C ILE A 202 2.92 15.33 -3.65
N ALA A 203 3.63 16.42 -3.93
CA ALA A 203 4.26 16.62 -5.22
C ALA A 203 5.55 15.81 -5.31
N SER A 204 5.53 14.69 -6.04
CA SER A 204 6.76 13.94 -6.33
C SER A 204 7.49 14.63 -7.48
N ILE A 205 8.74 15.04 -7.23
CA ILE A 205 9.54 15.80 -8.21
C ILE A 205 10.90 15.16 -8.45
N MET A 206 11.47 15.43 -9.63
CA MET A 206 12.82 15.03 -10.02
C MET A 206 13.45 16.08 -10.92
N GLY A 207 14.57 16.66 -10.51
CA GLY A 207 15.35 17.62 -11.29
C GLY A 207 16.73 17.07 -11.66
N ARG A 208 17.34 17.62 -12.71
CA ARG A 208 18.68 17.27 -13.21
C ARG A 208 19.80 18.06 -12.55
N ASN A 209 19.46 19.19 -11.94
CA ASN A 209 20.41 20.12 -11.31
C ASN A 209 19.69 20.95 -10.23
N CYS A 210 20.45 21.69 -9.44
CA CYS A 210 19.91 22.47 -8.32
C CYS A 210 18.82 23.47 -8.73
N ASP A 211 18.94 24.09 -9.90
CA ASP A 211 17.99 25.09 -10.35
C ASP A 211 16.64 24.42 -10.66
N GLU A 212 16.63 23.29 -11.35
CA GLU A 212 15.42 22.53 -11.63
C GLU A 212 14.73 22.07 -10.33
N TRP A 213 15.48 21.52 -9.36
CA TRP A 213 14.93 21.14 -8.06
C TRP A 213 14.30 22.31 -7.34
N THR A 214 14.96 23.48 -7.37
CA THR A 214 14.45 24.71 -6.74
C THR A 214 13.18 25.20 -7.42
N VAL A 215 13.14 25.22 -8.77
CA VAL A 215 11.97 25.69 -9.52
C VAL A 215 10.79 24.75 -9.36
N LEU A 216 11.00 23.43 -9.50
CA LEU A 216 9.94 22.45 -9.32
C LEU A 216 9.34 22.50 -7.90
N ALA A 217 10.17 22.70 -6.87
CA ALA A 217 9.70 22.86 -5.51
C ALA A 217 8.82 24.09 -5.31
N ARG A 218 9.18 25.22 -5.94
CA ARG A 218 8.38 26.44 -5.93
C ARG A 218 7.04 26.23 -6.63
N MET A 219 7.05 25.65 -7.83
CA MET A 219 5.84 25.34 -8.58
C MET A 219 4.90 24.42 -7.80
N ALA A 220 5.44 23.45 -7.07
CA ALA A 220 4.67 22.55 -6.21
C ALA A 220 3.94 23.32 -5.11
N GLU A 221 4.63 24.23 -4.40
CA GLU A 221 4.03 25.06 -3.36
C GLU A 221 2.97 26.01 -3.92
N GLU A 222 3.25 26.65 -5.05
CA GLU A 222 2.30 27.54 -5.77
C GLU A 222 1.08 26.80 -6.30
N ALA A 223 1.21 25.50 -6.60
CA ALA A 223 0.10 24.65 -7.01
C ALA A 223 -0.74 24.11 -5.83
N GLY A 224 -0.37 24.46 -4.59
CA GLY A 224 -1.11 24.05 -3.39
C GLY A 224 -0.80 22.64 -2.90
N ALA A 225 0.35 22.07 -3.27
CA ALA A 225 0.79 20.82 -2.67
C ALA A 225 1.02 20.99 -1.15
N ASP A 226 0.80 19.91 -0.39
CA ASP A 226 1.00 19.91 1.07
C ASP A 226 2.42 19.48 1.46
N LEU A 227 3.03 18.60 0.66
CA LEU A 227 4.40 18.10 0.85
C LEU A 227 5.09 17.95 -0.50
N ILE A 228 6.41 17.87 -0.45
CA ILE A 228 7.25 17.55 -1.61
C ILE A 228 7.95 16.21 -1.37
N GLU A 229 7.86 15.31 -2.35
CA GLU A 229 8.64 14.08 -2.40
C GLU A 229 9.80 14.26 -3.39
N CYS A 230 11.05 14.25 -2.89
CA CYS A 230 12.24 14.14 -3.74
C CYS A 230 12.39 12.69 -4.18
N ASN A 231 12.15 12.40 -5.46
CA ASN A 231 12.27 11.05 -5.99
C ASN A 231 13.71 10.73 -6.36
N PHE A 232 14.42 10.07 -5.44
CA PHE A 232 15.79 9.55 -5.63
C PHE A 232 15.79 8.03 -5.94
N SER A 233 14.65 7.44 -6.27
CA SER A 233 14.50 5.99 -6.31
C SER A 233 14.21 5.40 -7.68
N CYS A 234 13.93 6.20 -8.72
CA CYS A 234 13.54 5.66 -10.02
C CYS A 234 14.70 4.88 -10.67
N PRO A 235 14.60 3.53 -10.83
CA PRO A 235 15.72 2.72 -11.31
C PRO A 235 15.82 2.68 -12.83
N GLN A 236 14.84 3.21 -13.56
CA GLN A 236 14.70 3.02 -15.00
C GLN A 236 14.92 4.28 -15.81
N MET A 237 15.67 5.24 -15.24
CA MET A 237 15.98 6.46 -15.98
C MET A 237 16.95 6.16 -17.12
N ALA A 238 16.56 6.48 -18.34
CA ALA A 238 17.38 6.30 -19.53
C ALA A 238 18.60 7.21 -19.57
N LYS A 239 18.69 8.19 -18.65
CA LYS A 239 19.78 9.16 -18.55
C LYS A 239 20.49 9.00 -17.20
N GLN A 240 21.81 8.85 -17.24
CA GLN A 240 22.65 8.83 -16.03
C GLN A 240 22.51 10.12 -15.21
N GLY A 241 22.68 10.01 -13.91
CA GLY A 241 22.61 11.12 -12.97
C GLY A 241 21.18 11.53 -12.61
N LEU A 242 20.20 10.63 -12.77
CA LEU A 242 18.81 10.79 -12.34
C LEU A 242 18.33 9.58 -11.55
N GLY A 243 17.30 9.77 -10.74
CA GLY A 243 16.66 8.69 -10.00
C GLY A 243 17.61 7.96 -9.05
N SER A 244 17.76 6.65 -9.23
CA SER A 244 18.59 5.79 -8.38
C SER A 244 20.09 6.13 -8.38
N ASP A 245 20.59 6.75 -9.44
CA ASP A 245 21.98 7.21 -9.45
C ASP A 245 22.24 8.29 -8.40
N ILE A 246 21.26 9.20 -8.23
CA ILE A 246 21.28 10.20 -7.14
C ILE A 246 21.11 9.49 -5.79
N GLY A 247 20.17 8.55 -5.71
CA GLY A 247 19.84 7.84 -4.47
C GLY A 247 20.97 6.99 -3.87
N GLN A 248 22.04 6.73 -4.64
CA GLN A 248 23.24 6.02 -4.22
C GLN A 248 24.38 6.95 -3.81
N ASP A 249 24.21 8.27 -3.96
CA ASP A 249 25.21 9.28 -3.65
C ASP A 249 24.69 10.22 -2.55
N GLN A 250 25.24 10.08 -1.33
CA GLN A 250 24.83 10.87 -0.17
C GLN A 250 25.03 12.39 -0.35
N ASP A 251 26.04 12.81 -1.11
CA ASP A 251 26.34 14.22 -1.34
C ASP A 251 25.33 14.84 -2.31
N LEU A 252 24.94 14.10 -3.36
CA LEU A 252 23.89 14.50 -4.28
C LEU A 252 22.53 14.55 -3.61
N ILE A 253 22.18 13.57 -2.75
CA ILE A 253 20.94 13.60 -1.95
C ILE A 253 20.89 14.85 -1.10
N ALA A 254 21.96 15.13 -0.36
CA ALA A 254 22.05 16.31 0.50
C ALA A 254 21.99 17.62 -0.30
N LEU A 255 22.68 17.68 -1.46
CA LEU A 255 22.69 18.81 -2.36
C LEU A 255 21.30 19.14 -2.90
N TYR A 256 20.62 18.15 -3.47
CA TYR A 256 19.31 18.35 -4.11
C TYR A 256 18.18 18.54 -3.09
N THR A 257 18.27 17.92 -1.92
CA THR A 257 17.34 18.21 -0.81
C THR A 257 17.46 19.67 -0.35
N ARG A 258 18.69 20.21 -0.26
CA ARG A 258 18.92 21.63 0.03
C ARG A 258 18.40 22.54 -1.09
N ALA A 259 18.58 22.16 -2.37
CA ALA A 259 18.04 22.90 -3.50
C ALA A 259 16.50 22.94 -3.46
N THR A 260 15.86 21.82 -3.18
CA THR A 260 14.40 21.74 -2.97
C THR A 260 13.96 22.67 -1.85
N ARG A 261 14.66 22.66 -0.70
CA ARG A 261 14.36 23.56 0.45
C ARG A 261 14.50 25.04 0.10
N LYS A 262 15.37 25.42 -0.82
CA LYS A 262 15.47 26.81 -1.30
C LYS A 262 14.22 27.24 -2.07
N GLY A 263 13.57 26.32 -2.76
CA GLY A 263 12.38 26.59 -3.57
C GLY A 263 11.08 26.58 -2.79
N SER A 264 11.00 25.93 -1.63
CA SER A 264 9.74 25.73 -0.89
C SER A 264 9.95 25.61 0.61
N ARG A 265 8.91 26.00 1.37
CA ARG A 265 8.81 25.82 2.83
C ARG A 265 8.07 24.55 3.23
N LEU A 266 7.46 23.85 2.29
CA LEU A 266 6.72 22.63 2.54
C LEU A 266 7.62 21.53 3.16
N PRO A 267 7.07 20.60 3.93
CA PRO A 267 7.81 19.43 4.37
C PRO A 267 8.35 18.64 3.18
N ILE A 268 9.57 18.10 3.31
CA ILE A 268 10.25 17.36 2.25
C ILE A 268 10.44 15.91 2.68
N ILE A 269 10.07 15.00 1.79
CA ILE A 269 10.28 13.57 1.91
C ILE A 269 11.38 13.17 0.93
N ALA A 270 12.42 12.49 1.37
CA ALA A 270 13.41 11.86 0.50
C ALA A 270 12.99 10.41 0.27
N LYS A 271 12.51 10.09 -0.95
CA LYS A 271 12.17 8.71 -1.32
C LYS A 271 13.37 8.02 -1.93
N MET A 272 13.85 7.01 -1.21
CA MET A 272 15.08 6.28 -1.51
C MET A 272 14.78 4.93 -2.17
N THR A 273 15.80 4.33 -2.79
CA THR A 273 15.82 2.90 -3.12
C THR A 273 16.10 2.09 -1.86
N PRO A 274 15.60 0.83 -1.79
CA PRO A 274 15.98 -0.09 -0.72
C PRO A 274 17.44 -0.48 -0.79
#